data_778fb30ad16d2ab96938ff23ed312972
#
_entry.id   778fb30ad16d2ab96938ff23ed312972
#
_cell.length_a   1.000
_cell.length_b   1.000
_cell.length_c   1.000
_cell.angle_alpha   90.00
_cell.angle_beta   90.00
_cell.angle_gamma   90.00
#
_symmetry.space_group_name_H-M   'P 1'
#
loop_
_entity.id
_entity.type
_entity.pdbx_description
1 polymer ?
#
loop_
_entity_poly.entity_id
_entity_poly.type
_entity_poly.pdbx_seq_one_letter_code
_entity_poly.pdbx_strand_id
1 'polypeptide(L)'
;MNPSVSGSLRNKLRRCQTKDAYRFLKKIRRHEKSKSPKKELAKQYSELSALMANSIAIAESKEHLIPNPITYPKGLPVSAKAAEIRGLLENNQVIIVSGDTGSGKTTQLPKICLDAGYGRRGLIGHCQPRRLAATSVASRIAEELNSPIGALVGFQVRFNERISESCCVKLMTDGILLSEIQSDAYLSKYEVIIVDEAHERSLLSLIHI
;
A
#
# COMPACT_ATOMS: atom_id res chain seq x y z
N MET A 1 35.98 6.60 2.99
CA MET A 1 34.54 6.28 2.93
C MET A 1 34.35 5.08 2.03
N ASN A 2 33.71 4.01 2.47
CA ASN A 2 33.56 2.80 1.63
C ASN A 2 32.27 2.94 0.80
N PRO A 3 32.33 3.30 -0.48
CA PRO A 3 31.15 3.50 -1.32
C PRO A 3 30.30 2.22 -1.47
N SER A 4 30.88 1.06 -1.13
CA SER A 4 30.20 -0.23 -1.21
C SER A 4 29.11 -0.42 -0.14
N VAL A 5 29.27 0.11 1.09
CA VAL A 5 28.29 -0.06 2.18
C VAL A 5 27.05 0.79 1.95
N SER A 6 27.21 2.04 1.57
CA SER A 6 26.10 2.94 1.24
C SER A 6 25.33 2.44 0.02
N GLY A 7 26.01 1.95 -1.01
CA GLY A 7 25.39 1.34 -2.19
C GLY A 7 24.56 0.11 -1.85
N SER A 8 25.09 -0.78 -1.01
CA SER A 8 24.35 -1.95 -0.53
C SER A 8 23.08 -1.57 0.24
N LEU A 9 23.13 -0.57 1.13
CA LEU A 9 21.98 -0.11 1.87
C LEU A 9 20.93 0.54 0.95
N ARG A 10 21.36 1.32 -0.04
CA ARG A 10 20.43 1.91 -1.05
C ARG A 10 19.67 0.83 -1.83
N ASN A 11 20.31 -0.27 -2.19
CA ASN A 11 19.66 -1.39 -2.85
C ASN A 11 18.60 -2.06 -1.96
N LYS A 12 18.84 -2.15 -0.65
CA LYS A 12 17.89 -2.69 0.32
C LYS A 12 16.62 -1.82 0.48
N LEU A 13 16.68 -0.51 0.20
CA LEU A 13 15.52 0.40 0.32
C LEU A 13 14.33 -0.07 -0.49
N ARG A 14 14.56 -0.67 -1.66
CA ARG A 14 13.49 -1.17 -2.54
C ARG A 14 12.72 -2.35 -1.96
N ARG A 15 13.26 -3.01 -0.94
CA ARG A 15 12.63 -4.15 -0.24
C ARG A 15 12.00 -3.73 1.09
N CYS A 16 12.37 -2.59 1.65
CA CYS A 16 11.79 -2.06 2.89
C CYS A 16 10.33 -1.64 2.69
N GLN A 17 9.59 -1.56 3.81
CA GLN A 17 8.26 -0.93 3.80
C GLN A 17 8.35 0.51 3.28
N THR A 18 7.33 0.94 2.53
CA THR A 18 7.29 2.28 1.91
C THR A 18 7.41 3.40 2.94
N LYS A 19 6.71 3.28 4.07
CA LYS A 19 6.76 4.25 5.19
C LYS A 19 8.17 4.44 5.78
N ASP A 20 9.01 3.40 5.71
CA ASP A 20 10.36 3.42 6.25
C ASP A 20 11.41 3.84 5.22
N ALA A 21 11.18 3.54 3.95
CA ALA A 21 12.15 3.74 2.88
C ALA A 21 12.66 5.18 2.79
N TYR A 22 11.75 6.17 2.87
CA TYR A 22 12.13 7.59 2.85
C TYR A 22 12.94 7.99 4.08
N ARG A 23 12.53 7.53 5.27
CA ARG A 23 13.24 7.80 6.53
C ARG A 23 14.64 7.21 6.51
N PHE A 24 14.80 5.98 6.00
CA PHE A 24 16.09 5.33 5.86
C PHE A 24 16.97 6.02 4.82
N LEU A 25 16.42 6.43 3.68
CA LEU A 25 17.15 7.21 2.67
C LEU A 25 17.70 8.51 3.26
N LYS A 26 16.89 9.24 4.06
CA LYS A 26 17.32 10.47 4.73
C LYS A 26 18.47 10.20 5.73
N LYS A 27 18.41 9.09 6.49
CA LYS A 27 19.49 8.67 7.38
C LYS A 27 20.76 8.33 6.61
N ILE A 28 20.67 7.54 5.53
CA ILE A 28 21.84 7.20 4.67
C ILE A 28 22.51 8.49 4.18
N ARG A 29 21.75 9.42 3.60
CA ARG A 29 22.26 10.72 3.11
C ARG A 29 22.93 11.55 4.22
N ARG A 30 22.38 11.51 5.44
CA ARG A 30 22.97 12.20 6.60
C ARG A 30 24.30 11.56 7.00
N HIS A 31 24.39 10.24 7.05
CA HIS A 31 25.60 9.51 7.38
C HIS A 31 26.70 9.71 6.32
N GLU A 32 26.35 9.76 5.03
CA GLU A 32 27.28 10.06 3.94
C GLU A 32 27.94 11.44 4.07
N LYS A 33 27.22 12.44 4.60
CA LYS A 33 27.70 13.79 4.81
C LYS A 33 28.36 13.99 6.18
N SER A 34 28.28 13.01 7.07
CA SER A 34 28.79 13.12 8.44
C SER A 34 30.31 13.10 8.46
N LYS A 35 30.89 13.96 9.30
CA LYS A 35 32.31 14.01 9.64
C LYS A 35 32.64 13.20 10.90
N SER A 36 31.70 12.40 11.41
CA SER A 36 31.87 11.57 12.61
C SER A 36 33.02 10.57 12.48
N PRO A 37 33.66 10.16 13.60
CA PRO A 37 34.70 9.16 13.62
C PRO A 37 34.26 7.86 12.93
N LYS A 38 35.19 7.17 12.23
CA LYS A 38 34.88 5.93 11.47
C LYS A 38 34.19 4.86 12.31
N LYS A 39 34.59 4.71 13.59
CA LYS A 39 34.01 3.73 14.52
C LYS A 39 32.53 4.03 14.83
N GLU A 40 32.20 5.29 15.06
CA GLU A 40 30.84 5.74 15.34
C GLU A 40 29.96 5.61 14.08
N LEU A 41 30.48 5.99 12.92
CA LEU A 41 29.79 5.85 11.66
C LEU A 41 29.49 4.39 11.33
N ALA A 42 30.43 3.47 11.59
CA ALA A 42 30.22 2.04 11.44
C ALA A 42 29.09 1.51 12.33
N LYS A 43 29.01 1.97 13.59
CA LYS A 43 27.92 1.64 14.52
C LYS A 43 26.56 2.15 13.97
N GLN A 44 26.49 3.39 13.53
CA GLN A 44 25.27 3.98 12.95
C GLN A 44 24.79 3.22 11.69
N TYR A 45 25.70 2.78 10.83
CA TYR A 45 25.35 1.95 9.66
C TYR A 45 24.87 0.55 10.06
N SER A 46 25.46 -0.05 11.10
CA SER A 46 25.03 -1.34 11.63
C SER A 46 23.62 -1.25 12.20
N GLU A 47 23.33 -0.26 13.01
CA GLU A 47 21.98 0.01 13.56
C GLU A 47 20.95 0.24 12.45
N LEU A 48 21.30 1.05 11.44
CA LEU A 48 20.44 1.29 10.31
C LEU A 48 20.18 0.01 9.51
N SER A 49 21.20 -0.82 9.30
CA SER A 49 21.06 -2.11 8.61
C SER A 49 20.12 -3.05 9.35
N ALA A 50 20.17 -3.09 10.69
CA ALA A 50 19.26 -3.90 11.51
C ALA A 50 17.80 -3.41 11.39
N LEU A 51 17.57 -2.11 11.44
CA LEU A 51 16.24 -1.52 11.24
C LEU A 51 15.68 -1.84 9.84
N MET A 52 16.54 -1.77 8.82
CA MET A 52 16.15 -2.12 7.46
C MET A 52 15.82 -3.60 7.31
N ALA A 53 16.61 -4.49 7.95
CA ALA A 53 16.34 -5.92 7.95
C ALA A 53 14.97 -6.24 8.57
N ASN A 54 14.61 -5.60 9.68
CA ASN A 54 13.29 -5.75 10.28
C ASN A 54 12.17 -5.26 9.35
N SER A 55 12.34 -4.09 8.73
CA SER A 55 11.37 -3.56 7.77
C SER A 55 11.17 -4.45 6.54
N ILE A 56 12.25 -5.09 6.07
CA ILE A 56 12.21 -6.07 4.97
C ILE A 56 11.48 -7.33 5.42
N ALA A 57 11.79 -7.87 6.60
CA ALA A 57 11.15 -9.07 7.12
C ALA A 57 9.62 -8.91 7.25
N ILE A 58 9.16 -7.74 7.70
CA ILE A 58 7.73 -7.42 7.75
C ILE A 58 7.12 -7.38 6.34
N ALA A 59 7.79 -6.78 5.36
CA ALA A 59 7.31 -6.73 3.99
C ALA A 59 7.24 -8.14 3.37
N GLU A 60 8.23 -8.97 3.60
CA GLU A 60 8.30 -10.36 3.10
C GLU A 60 7.27 -11.27 3.79
N SER A 61 6.99 -11.07 5.07
CA SER A 61 5.96 -11.84 5.77
C SER A 61 4.57 -11.64 5.17
N LYS A 62 4.27 -10.47 4.63
CA LYS A 62 3.01 -10.18 3.95
C LYS A 62 2.84 -10.95 2.64
N GLU A 63 3.93 -11.21 1.93
CA GLU A 63 3.88 -11.95 0.66
C GLU A 63 3.31 -13.36 0.82
N HIS A 64 3.62 -14.03 1.91
CA HIS A 64 3.10 -15.37 2.21
C HIS A 64 1.60 -15.39 2.56
N LEU A 65 1.02 -14.24 2.89
CA LEU A 65 -0.41 -14.14 3.22
C LEU A 65 -1.27 -13.89 1.97
N ILE A 66 -0.66 -13.41 0.89
CA ILE A 66 -1.38 -13.11 -0.36
C ILE A 66 -1.57 -14.41 -1.14
N PRO A 67 -2.83 -14.80 -1.47
CA PRO A 67 -3.09 -15.97 -2.27
C PRO A 67 -2.37 -15.91 -3.63
N ASN A 68 -1.76 -17.01 -4.03
CA ASN A 68 -1.13 -17.13 -5.35
C ASN A 68 -1.50 -18.48 -5.98
N PRO A 69 -2.25 -18.50 -7.09
CA PRO A 69 -2.78 -17.35 -7.83
C PRO A 69 -3.98 -16.67 -7.16
N ILE A 70 -4.17 -15.38 -7.41
CA ILE A 70 -5.41 -14.67 -7.07
C ILE A 70 -6.49 -15.07 -8.07
N THR A 71 -7.63 -15.50 -7.56
CA THR A 71 -8.77 -15.91 -8.40
C THR A 71 -9.77 -14.77 -8.55
N TYR A 72 -10.37 -14.70 -9.74
CA TYR A 72 -11.38 -13.71 -10.07
C TYR A 72 -12.71 -14.37 -10.39
N PRO A 73 -13.87 -13.83 -9.92
CA PRO A 73 -15.18 -14.34 -10.29
C PRO A 73 -15.38 -14.30 -11.80
N LYS A 74 -15.80 -15.43 -12.36
CA LYS A 74 -16.15 -15.50 -13.79
C LYS A 74 -17.43 -14.71 -14.05
N GLY A 75 -17.47 -13.96 -15.14
CA GLY A 75 -18.65 -13.18 -15.53
C GLY A 75 -18.63 -11.70 -15.11
N LEU A 76 -17.67 -11.25 -14.31
CA LEU A 76 -17.50 -9.83 -14.05
C LEU A 76 -16.67 -9.17 -15.18
N PRO A 77 -17.14 -8.09 -15.80
CA PRO A 77 -16.42 -7.40 -16.87
C PRO A 77 -14.99 -6.99 -16.47
N VAL A 78 -14.79 -6.51 -15.24
CA VAL A 78 -13.47 -6.11 -14.73
C VAL A 78 -12.55 -7.32 -14.58
N SER A 79 -13.05 -8.49 -14.23
CA SER A 79 -12.25 -9.73 -14.14
C SER A 79 -11.62 -10.11 -15.50
N ALA A 80 -12.38 -9.93 -16.58
CA ALA A 80 -11.87 -10.19 -17.93
C ALA A 80 -10.76 -9.21 -18.35
N LYS A 81 -10.69 -8.04 -17.72
CA LYS A 81 -9.70 -6.98 -17.98
C LYS A 81 -8.56 -6.97 -16.95
N ALA A 82 -8.49 -7.93 -16.03
CA ALA A 82 -7.52 -7.93 -14.95
C ALA A 82 -6.06 -7.85 -15.44
N ALA A 83 -5.73 -8.62 -16.47
CA ALA A 83 -4.37 -8.62 -17.06
C ALA A 83 -4.02 -7.27 -17.70
N GLU A 84 -4.97 -6.64 -18.40
CA GLU A 84 -4.81 -5.32 -19.01
C GLU A 84 -4.60 -4.24 -17.94
N ILE A 85 -5.44 -4.22 -16.89
CA ILE A 85 -5.34 -3.26 -15.79
C ILE A 85 -4.01 -3.43 -15.06
N ARG A 86 -3.56 -4.67 -14.81
CA ARG A 86 -2.26 -4.96 -14.21
C ARG A 86 -1.11 -4.36 -15.02
N GLY A 87 -1.11 -4.56 -16.34
CA GLY A 87 -0.09 -3.96 -17.22
C GLY A 87 -0.12 -2.43 -17.24
N LEU A 88 -1.30 -1.81 -17.12
CA LEU A 88 -1.43 -0.36 -16.98
C LEU A 88 -0.87 0.15 -15.65
N LEU A 89 -1.10 -0.57 -14.54
CA LEU A 89 -0.55 -0.22 -13.21
C LEU A 89 0.98 -0.22 -13.19
N GLU A 90 1.63 -1.11 -13.93
CA GLU A 90 3.09 -1.19 -14.00
C GLU A 90 3.72 0.02 -14.72
N ASN A 91 3.00 0.60 -15.68
CA ASN A 91 3.54 1.61 -16.60
C ASN A 91 3.01 3.03 -16.38
N ASN A 92 2.00 3.21 -15.51
CA ASN A 92 1.35 4.49 -15.31
C ASN A 92 1.19 4.82 -13.82
N GLN A 93 1.46 6.07 -13.46
CA GLN A 93 1.27 6.55 -12.08
C GLN A 93 -0.22 6.71 -11.74
N VAL A 94 -1.04 7.07 -12.71
CA VAL A 94 -2.49 7.26 -12.55
C VAL A 94 -3.21 6.53 -13.66
N ILE A 95 -4.23 5.76 -13.31
CA ILE A 95 -5.13 5.11 -14.25
C ILE A 95 -6.58 5.45 -13.91
N ILE A 96 -7.43 5.57 -14.91
CA ILE A 96 -8.87 5.76 -14.75
C ILE A 96 -9.56 4.51 -15.27
N VAL A 97 -10.34 3.86 -14.39
CA VAL A 97 -11.13 2.67 -14.74
C VAL A 97 -12.60 3.03 -14.73
N SER A 98 -13.20 3.14 -15.91
CA SER A 98 -14.62 3.39 -16.07
C SER A 98 -15.35 2.11 -16.48
N GLY A 99 -16.62 2.01 -16.13
CA GLY A 99 -17.47 0.86 -16.46
C GLY A 99 -18.77 0.90 -15.66
N ASP A 100 -19.76 0.11 -16.07
CA ASP A 100 -21.10 0.10 -15.49
C ASP A 100 -21.10 -0.29 -14.01
N THR A 101 -22.15 0.10 -13.30
CA THR A 101 -22.43 -0.37 -11.95
C THR A 101 -22.59 -1.90 -11.98
N GLY A 102 -22.01 -2.59 -11.00
CA GLY A 102 -22.04 -4.06 -10.96
C GLY A 102 -20.96 -4.74 -11.83
N SER A 103 -20.12 -4.01 -12.56
CA SER A 103 -19.03 -4.61 -13.35
C SER A 103 -17.89 -5.20 -12.50
N GLY A 104 -17.91 -5.04 -11.18
CA GLY A 104 -16.94 -5.61 -10.23
C GLY A 104 -15.77 -4.69 -9.90
N LYS A 105 -15.75 -3.41 -10.34
CA LYS A 105 -14.64 -2.47 -10.06
C LYS A 105 -14.27 -2.44 -8.58
N THR A 106 -15.23 -2.14 -7.76
CA THR A 106 -15.06 -1.95 -6.31
C THR A 106 -14.42 -3.14 -5.61
N THR A 107 -14.78 -4.36 -5.97
CA THR A 107 -14.24 -5.57 -5.30
C THR A 107 -13.00 -6.13 -5.98
N GLN A 108 -12.87 -5.97 -7.29
CA GLN A 108 -11.77 -6.61 -8.03
C GLN A 108 -10.54 -5.72 -8.18
N LEU A 109 -10.65 -4.38 -8.24
CA LEU A 109 -9.49 -3.50 -8.37
C LEU A 109 -8.46 -3.70 -7.22
N PRO A 110 -8.85 -3.80 -5.93
CA PRO A 110 -7.88 -4.10 -4.87
C PRO A 110 -7.16 -5.44 -5.08
N LYS A 111 -7.86 -6.46 -5.58
CA LYS A 111 -7.28 -7.78 -5.88
C LYS A 111 -6.32 -7.71 -7.06
N ILE A 112 -6.65 -6.93 -8.09
CA ILE A 112 -5.76 -6.70 -9.24
C ILE A 112 -4.48 -5.97 -8.78
N CYS A 113 -4.59 -5.01 -7.87
CA CYS A 113 -3.41 -4.36 -7.28
C CYS A 113 -2.54 -5.35 -6.49
N LEU A 114 -3.15 -6.26 -5.70
CA LEU A 114 -2.41 -7.33 -5.01
C LEU A 114 -1.70 -8.25 -6.01
N ASP A 115 -2.37 -8.66 -7.08
CA ASP A 115 -1.83 -9.50 -8.15
C ASP A 115 -0.70 -8.81 -8.93
N ALA A 116 -0.77 -7.48 -9.07
CA ALA A 116 0.30 -6.65 -9.62
C ALA A 116 1.51 -6.48 -8.67
N GLY A 117 1.44 -7.03 -7.46
CA GLY A 117 2.54 -7.00 -6.49
C GLY A 117 2.49 -5.87 -5.47
N TYR A 118 1.47 -5.02 -5.50
CA TYR A 118 1.28 -3.99 -4.48
C TYR A 118 0.73 -4.58 -3.17
N GLY A 119 0.77 -3.83 -2.09
CA GLY A 119 0.29 -4.25 -0.78
C GLY A 119 1.33 -4.98 0.09
N ARG A 120 2.49 -5.37 -0.48
CA ARG A 120 3.57 -6.06 0.24
C ARG A 120 4.40 -5.11 1.08
N ARG A 121 4.82 -4.01 0.50
CA ARG A 121 5.70 -3.03 1.13
C ARG A 121 4.94 -1.87 1.77
N GLY A 122 3.75 -1.58 1.30
CA GLY A 122 2.82 -0.57 1.81
C GLY A 122 1.40 -1.08 1.76
N LEU A 123 0.46 -0.19 1.96
CA LEU A 123 -0.96 -0.49 1.90
C LEU A 123 -1.52 -0.17 0.50
N ILE A 124 -2.51 -0.93 0.08
CA ILE A 124 -3.46 -0.52 -0.95
C ILE A 124 -4.61 0.14 -0.20
N GLY A 125 -4.71 1.48 -0.28
CA GLY A 125 -5.82 2.24 0.27
C GLY A 125 -6.99 2.25 -0.70
N HIS A 126 -8.19 1.98 -0.21
CA HIS A 126 -9.41 2.03 -1.03
C HIS A 126 -10.45 2.91 -0.35
N CYS A 127 -10.69 4.07 -0.95
CA CYS A 127 -11.64 5.04 -0.44
C CYS A 127 -13.05 4.77 -0.92
N GLN A 128 -13.99 4.84 0.01
CA GLN A 128 -15.42 4.70 -0.22
C GLN A 128 -16.15 5.91 0.39
N PRO A 129 -17.13 6.50 -0.29
CA PRO A 129 -17.83 7.67 0.24
C PRO A 129 -18.68 7.33 1.48
N ARG A 130 -19.13 6.08 1.61
CA ARG A 130 -20.06 5.63 2.65
C ARG A 130 -19.43 4.59 3.57
N ARG A 131 -19.63 4.74 4.90
CA ARG A 131 -19.09 3.83 5.90
C ARG A 131 -19.54 2.38 5.70
N LEU A 132 -20.84 2.17 5.42
CA LEU A 132 -21.38 0.83 5.19
C LEU A 132 -20.76 0.18 3.95
N ALA A 133 -20.53 0.95 2.88
CA ALA A 133 -19.82 0.45 1.70
C ALA A 133 -18.40 0.02 2.06
N ALA A 134 -17.63 0.85 2.77
CA ALA A 134 -16.27 0.52 3.18
C ALA A 134 -16.19 -0.80 3.97
N THR A 135 -17.11 -1.01 4.93
CA THR A 135 -17.10 -2.24 5.75
C THR A 135 -17.59 -3.47 4.99
N SER A 136 -18.67 -3.36 4.20
CA SER A 136 -19.21 -4.49 3.46
C SER A 136 -18.30 -4.93 2.32
N VAL A 137 -17.71 -3.98 1.60
CA VAL A 137 -16.73 -4.25 0.53
C VAL A 137 -15.48 -4.90 1.12
N ALA A 138 -14.99 -4.43 2.29
CA ALA A 138 -13.86 -5.06 2.96
C ALA A 138 -14.13 -6.52 3.30
N SER A 139 -15.30 -6.81 3.89
CA SER A 139 -15.72 -8.18 4.20
C SER A 139 -15.79 -9.04 2.94
N ARG A 140 -16.38 -8.50 1.87
CA ARG A 140 -16.49 -9.22 0.60
C ARG A 140 -15.14 -9.55 -0.02
N ILE A 141 -14.20 -8.61 -0.05
CA ILE A 141 -12.85 -8.86 -0.58
C ILE A 141 -12.12 -9.87 0.29
N ALA A 142 -12.25 -9.79 1.63
CA ALA A 142 -11.66 -10.73 2.57
C ALA A 142 -12.17 -12.17 2.33
N GLU A 143 -13.48 -12.34 2.15
CA GLU A 143 -14.12 -13.62 1.79
C GLU A 143 -13.54 -14.17 0.47
N GLU A 144 -13.47 -13.35 -0.57
CA GLU A 144 -12.93 -13.76 -1.89
C GLU A 144 -11.45 -14.13 -1.85
N LEU A 145 -10.69 -13.60 -0.88
CA LEU A 145 -9.29 -13.93 -0.64
C LEU A 145 -9.09 -15.01 0.44
N ASN A 146 -10.18 -15.62 0.94
CA ASN A 146 -10.15 -16.60 2.03
C ASN A 146 -9.36 -16.13 3.25
N SER A 147 -9.52 -14.87 3.61
CA SER A 147 -8.82 -14.22 4.73
C SER A 147 -9.83 -13.69 5.75
N PRO A 148 -9.59 -13.84 7.06
CA PRO A 148 -10.42 -13.18 8.05
C PRO A 148 -10.30 -11.66 7.92
N ILE A 149 -11.41 -10.94 8.17
CA ILE A 149 -11.42 -9.48 8.15
C ILE A 149 -10.47 -8.91 9.22
N GLY A 150 -9.67 -7.94 8.83
CA GLY A 150 -8.63 -7.35 9.65
C GLY A 150 -7.23 -7.98 9.46
N ALA A 151 -7.13 -9.15 8.83
CA ALA A 151 -5.84 -9.76 8.48
C ALA A 151 -5.28 -9.18 7.17
N LEU A 152 -5.51 -9.85 6.03
CA LEU A 152 -5.03 -9.37 4.72
C LEU A 152 -5.81 -8.13 4.25
N VAL A 153 -7.11 -8.10 4.50
CA VAL A 153 -8.02 -7.00 4.16
C VAL A 153 -8.64 -6.46 5.43
N GLY A 154 -8.54 -5.17 5.63
CA GLY A 154 -9.14 -4.49 6.77
C GLY A 154 -9.87 -3.22 6.39
N PHE A 155 -10.48 -2.58 7.36
CA PHE A 155 -11.14 -1.29 7.16
C PHE A 155 -10.92 -0.34 8.32
N GLN A 156 -11.01 0.95 8.04
CA GLN A 156 -11.05 2.01 9.04
C GLN A 156 -12.14 3.03 8.67
N VAL A 157 -13.12 3.15 9.54
CA VAL A 157 -14.17 4.16 9.46
C VAL A 157 -14.25 4.89 10.80
N ARG A 158 -14.96 6.00 10.87
CA ARG A 158 -15.10 6.76 12.11
C ARG A 158 -15.66 5.87 13.23
N PHE A 159 -14.90 5.73 14.33
CA PHE A 159 -15.20 4.94 15.53
C PHE A 159 -15.18 3.42 15.36
N ASN A 160 -14.75 2.90 14.22
CA ASN A 160 -14.61 1.46 14.04
C ASN A 160 -13.44 1.14 13.11
N GLU A 161 -12.56 0.25 13.55
CA GLU A 161 -11.46 -0.25 12.72
C GLU A 161 -11.21 -1.74 12.97
N ARG A 162 -10.81 -2.42 11.91
CA ARG A 162 -10.29 -3.79 11.97
C ARG A 162 -9.12 -3.90 11.00
N ILE A 163 -7.93 -3.65 11.51
CA ILE A 163 -6.67 -3.63 10.76
C ILE A 163 -5.59 -4.24 11.63
N SER A 164 -4.86 -5.21 11.10
CA SER A 164 -3.63 -5.75 11.69
C SER A 164 -2.39 -5.22 10.98
N GLU A 165 -1.22 -5.51 11.53
CA GLU A 165 0.06 -5.17 10.88
C GLU A 165 0.28 -5.94 9.58
N SER A 166 -0.36 -7.09 9.42
CA SER A 166 -0.33 -7.91 8.21
C SER A 166 -1.24 -7.40 7.09
N CYS A 167 -2.07 -6.40 7.37
CA CYS A 167 -3.01 -5.86 6.39
C CYS A 167 -2.28 -5.34 5.14
N CYS A 168 -2.78 -5.73 3.98
CA CYS A 168 -2.30 -5.29 2.67
C CYS A 168 -3.30 -4.34 1.99
N VAL A 169 -4.61 -4.55 2.20
CA VAL A 169 -5.69 -3.73 1.64
C VAL A 169 -6.47 -3.09 2.78
N LYS A 170 -6.49 -1.77 2.80
CA LYS A 170 -7.22 -0.98 3.78
C LYS A 170 -8.35 -0.21 3.10
N LEU A 171 -9.58 -0.58 3.42
CA LEU A 171 -10.75 0.20 3.02
C LEU A 171 -11.01 1.31 4.05
N MET A 172 -11.38 2.48 3.57
CA MET A 172 -11.62 3.63 4.42
C MET A 172 -12.60 4.61 3.81
N THR A 173 -13.14 5.50 4.64
CA THR A 173 -13.89 6.64 4.13
C THR A 173 -12.97 7.80 3.77
N ASP A 174 -13.43 8.70 2.90
CA ASP A 174 -12.70 9.90 2.48
C ASP A 174 -12.22 10.73 3.67
N GLY A 175 -13.04 10.88 4.71
CA GLY A 175 -12.66 11.60 5.93
C GLY A 175 -11.47 10.98 6.67
N ILE A 176 -11.31 9.65 6.61
CA ILE A 176 -10.13 8.97 7.18
C ILE A 176 -8.90 9.29 6.35
N LEU A 177 -8.97 9.20 5.00
CA LEU A 177 -7.84 9.53 4.15
C LEU A 177 -7.42 10.99 4.29
N LEU A 178 -8.37 11.93 4.36
CA LEU A 178 -8.09 13.35 4.61
C LEU A 178 -7.36 13.57 5.95
N SER A 179 -7.79 12.89 7.01
CA SER A 179 -7.10 12.95 8.31
C SER A 179 -5.67 12.40 8.23
N GLU A 180 -5.44 11.36 7.41
CA GLU A 180 -4.11 10.82 7.20
C GLU A 180 -3.21 11.74 6.38
N ILE A 181 -3.73 12.43 5.37
CA ILE A 181 -3.00 13.45 4.60
C ILE A 181 -2.52 14.58 5.51
N GLN A 182 -3.31 14.98 6.51
CA GLN A 182 -2.90 15.99 7.47
C GLN A 182 -1.70 15.57 8.31
N SER A 183 -1.59 14.30 8.65
CA SER A 183 -0.47 13.74 9.44
C SER A 183 0.73 13.32 8.58
N ASP A 184 0.48 12.87 7.36
CA ASP A 184 1.48 12.41 6.39
C ASP A 184 1.06 12.83 4.98
N ALA A 185 1.45 14.04 4.58
CA ALA A 185 1.12 14.63 3.28
C ALA A 185 1.56 13.80 2.07
N TYR A 186 2.53 12.90 2.25
CA TYR A 186 3.01 12.01 1.18
C TYR A 186 2.34 10.64 1.19
N LEU A 187 1.43 10.37 2.15
CA LEU A 187 0.78 9.08 2.32
C LEU A 187 1.78 7.92 2.25
N SER A 188 2.94 8.09 2.90
CA SER A 188 4.14 7.25 2.75
C SER A 188 3.93 5.77 3.10
N LYS A 189 2.84 5.43 3.79
CA LYS A 189 2.43 4.05 4.10
C LYS A 189 1.65 3.36 2.98
N TYR A 190 1.24 4.09 1.93
CA TYR A 190 0.49 3.54 0.80
C TYR A 190 1.38 3.32 -0.42
N GLU A 191 1.15 2.23 -1.14
CA GLU A 191 1.69 1.98 -2.47
C GLU A 191 0.70 2.36 -3.56
N VAL A 192 -0.60 2.19 -3.28
CA VAL A 192 -1.70 2.51 -4.18
C VAL A 192 -2.83 3.15 -3.40
N ILE A 193 -3.47 4.14 -3.98
CA ILE A 193 -4.75 4.69 -3.51
C ILE A 193 -5.77 4.48 -4.62
N ILE A 194 -6.87 3.82 -4.28
CA ILE A 194 -8.05 3.67 -5.12
C ILE A 194 -9.11 4.63 -4.60
N VAL A 195 -9.55 5.54 -5.44
CA VAL A 195 -10.69 6.43 -5.16
C VAL A 195 -11.88 5.89 -5.92
N ASP A 196 -12.82 5.28 -5.21
CA ASP A 196 -14.04 4.74 -5.80
C ASP A 196 -15.15 5.79 -5.81
N GLU A 197 -16.14 5.58 -6.69
CA GLU A 197 -17.28 6.48 -6.86
C GLU A 197 -16.88 7.95 -7.06
N ALA A 198 -15.79 8.21 -7.81
CA ALA A 198 -15.25 9.55 -8.02
C ALA A 198 -16.29 10.55 -8.60
N HIS A 199 -17.36 10.04 -9.23
CA HIS A 199 -18.46 10.85 -9.74
C HIS A 199 -19.39 11.42 -8.64
N GLU A 200 -19.38 10.85 -7.42
CA GLU A 200 -20.12 11.41 -6.27
C GLU A 200 -19.52 12.74 -5.78
N ARG A 201 -18.37 13.17 -6.36
CA ARG A 201 -17.68 14.42 -6.00
C ARG A 201 -17.54 14.59 -4.48
N SER A 202 -17.08 13.55 -3.82
CA SER A 202 -16.77 13.58 -2.39
C SER A 202 -15.73 14.65 -2.08
N LEU A 203 -15.51 14.96 -0.79
CA LEU A 203 -14.51 15.95 -0.35
C LEU A 203 -13.12 15.72 -0.96
N LEU A 204 -12.73 14.48 -1.21
CA LEU A 204 -11.45 14.15 -1.86
C LEU A 204 -11.40 14.59 -3.31
N SER A 205 -12.47 14.41 -4.06
CA SER A 205 -12.51 14.79 -5.47
C SER A 205 -12.58 16.31 -5.68
N LEU A 206 -13.03 17.06 -4.66
CA LEU A 206 -13.11 18.54 -4.69
C LEU A 206 -11.80 19.23 -4.31
N ILE A 207 -10.92 18.56 -3.55
CA ILE A 207 -9.65 19.15 -3.09
C ILE A 207 -8.53 18.98 -4.13
N HIS A 208 -8.69 18.10 -5.10
CA HIS A 208 -7.66 17.72 -6.08
C HIS A 208 -7.97 18.12 -7.53
N ILE A 209 -8.93 19.02 -7.73
CA ILE A 209 -9.20 19.65 -9.04
C ILE A 209 -8.68 21.07 -9.07
#